data_20c043f7f838e825d4e6d082fd831c42
#
_entry.id   20c043f7f838e825d4e6d082fd831c42
#
_cell.length_a   1.000
_cell.length_b   1.000
_cell.length_c   1.000
_cell.angle_alpha   90.00
_cell.angle_beta   90.00
_cell.angle_gamma   90.00
#
_symmetry.space_group_name_H-M   'P 1'
#
loop_
_entity.id
_entity.type
_entity.pdbx_description
1 polymer ?
#
loop_
_entity_poly.entity_id
_entity_poly.type
_entity_poly.pdbx_seq_one_letter_code
_entity_poly.pdbx_strand_id
1 'polypeptide(L)'
;MKTKFINGVSSSPSMSLGLLVTDSVLQVQPDTQDDWKDLTRPDSPDRDTRTMAYRWCKEFLNGSWRTLVEDDFNITIIRGGLSNKLFLCSLPDSADTVGDEPRSILLRLYGAILQGAEAMVLESVMFAILAERELGPKLYGIFPQGRLEQYLPSRKLDTCELSDPNISAEVAEKMAKFHAMRMPFNKEPTWLFGTMDKYLGQVMRLNFTRESQLRRFNRLLSYNLLHEMDWLKALLESTNSPVVFCHNDCQEGNILLLNCRPESDKQKLMLIDFEYSSYNYRGFDLGNHFCEWMYDYNCDHFPFFKVNVQAYPSKAQQLHFIENYLRASDGDYDNLSQADQMKMKEELYVEVNRFSLASHFFWGLWSIIQARLSTIKFGYLEYALARFDAYFQQKKMWAV
;
A
#
# COMPACT_ATOMS: atom_id res chain seq x y z
N MET A 1 -37.13 -33.72 -8.81
CA MET A 1 -37.02 -32.37 -8.26
C MET A 1 -35.99 -31.59 -9.09
N LYS A 2 -36.46 -30.65 -9.92
CA LYS A 2 -35.60 -29.83 -10.79
C LYS A 2 -35.28 -28.55 -10.06
N THR A 3 -34.02 -28.37 -9.69
CA THR A 3 -33.53 -27.07 -9.16
C THR A 3 -33.17 -26.15 -10.32
N LYS A 4 -33.90 -25.06 -10.43
CA LYS A 4 -33.63 -23.99 -11.40
C LYS A 4 -32.41 -23.21 -10.96
N PHE A 5 -31.35 -23.21 -11.77
CA PHE A 5 -30.28 -22.22 -11.68
C PHE A 5 -30.79 -20.90 -12.24
N ILE A 6 -30.84 -19.87 -11.42
CA ILE A 6 -31.09 -18.51 -11.83
C ILE A 6 -29.75 -17.93 -12.27
N ASN A 7 -29.61 -17.61 -13.54
CA ASN A 7 -28.49 -16.85 -14.08
C ASN A 7 -28.60 -15.40 -13.56
N GLY A 8 -27.94 -15.11 -12.45
CA GLY A 8 -27.61 -13.78 -12.03
C GLY A 8 -26.19 -13.46 -12.48
N VAL A 9 -26.05 -12.50 -13.37
CA VAL A 9 -24.74 -11.91 -13.71
C VAL A 9 -24.23 -11.21 -12.44
N SER A 10 -23.43 -11.92 -11.67
CA SER A 10 -22.66 -11.34 -10.58
C SER A 10 -21.48 -10.61 -11.21
N SER A 11 -21.55 -9.31 -11.32
CA SER A 11 -20.38 -8.47 -11.47
C SER A 11 -19.55 -8.65 -10.18
N SER A 12 -18.46 -9.40 -10.28
CA SER A 12 -17.52 -9.56 -9.18
C SER A 12 -17.04 -8.18 -8.73
N PRO A 13 -17.15 -7.83 -7.44
CA PRO A 13 -16.56 -6.60 -6.95
C PRO A 13 -15.05 -6.70 -7.16
N SER A 14 -14.50 -5.80 -7.97
CA SER A 14 -13.05 -5.63 -8.05
C SER A 14 -12.56 -5.31 -6.65
N MET A 15 -11.63 -6.14 -6.14
CA MET A 15 -11.00 -5.93 -4.85
C MET A 15 -10.15 -4.66 -4.90
N SER A 16 -10.74 -3.54 -4.55
CA SER A 16 -10.01 -2.43 -3.98
C SER A 16 -10.37 -2.42 -2.49
N LEU A 17 -9.53 -3.01 -1.67
CA LEU A 17 -9.62 -2.93 -0.21
C LEU A 17 -9.46 -1.49 0.30
N GLY A 18 -8.99 -0.58 -0.55
CA GLY A 18 -8.97 0.85 -0.30
C GLY A 18 -10.28 1.49 -0.72
N LEU A 19 -11.14 1.84 0.26
CA LEU A 19 -12.33 2.68 0.12
C LEU A 19 -13.41 2.19 -0.85
N LEU A 20 -14.16 1.17 -0.47
CA LEU A 20 -15.55 1.03 -0.88
C LEU A 20 -16.39 2.15 -0.23
N VAL A 21 -16.29 3.36 -0.76
CA VAL A 21 -17.27 4.39 -0.45
C VAL A 21 -18.54 4.02 -1.21
N THR A 22 -19.50 3.44 -0.49
CA THR A 22 -20.84 3.24 -1.01
C THR A 22 -21.49 4.61 -1.24
N ASP A 23 -22.35 4.74 -2.23
CA ASP A 23 -23.06 6.01 -2.54
C ASP A 23 -23.82 6.61 -1.33
N SER A 24 -24.08 5.81 -0.29
CA SER A 24 -24.69 6.25 0.97
C SER A 24 -23.75 7.08 1.88
N VAL A 25 -22.45 7.04 1.69
CA VAL A 25 -21.48 7.80 2.53
C VAL A 25 -21.29 9.24 1.99
N LEU A 26 -21.82 9.56 0.82
CA LEU A 26 -21.82 10.92 0.28
C LEU A 26 -22.80 11.88 1.02
N GLN A 27 -23.53 11.40 2.02
CA GLN A 27 -24.34 12.26 2.87
C GLN A 27 -23.45 13.08 3.81
N VAL A 28 -23.50 14.35 3.54
CA VAL A 28 -22.85 15.50 4.17
C VAL A 28 -22.81 15.40 5.68
N GLN A 29 -21.61 15.26 6.26
CA GLN A 29 -21.38 15.81 7.60
C GLN A 29 -21.11 17.31 7.45
N PRO A 30 -21.73 18.17 8.31
CA PRO A 30 -21.50 19.60 8.25
C PRO A 30 -20.03 19.90 8.54
N ASP A 31 -19.49 20.89 7.82
CA ASP A 31 -18.17 21.47 8.01
C ASP A 31 -18.05 22.04 9.43
N THR A 32 -17.71 21.20 10.40
CA THR A 32 -17.29 21.67 11.72
C THR A 32 -15.81 21.98 11.65
N GLN A 33 -15.53 23.25 11.50
CA GLN A 33 -14.20 23.80 11.59
C GLN A 33 -14.03 24.63 12.84
N ASP A 34 -12.79 24.62 13.32
CA ASP A 34 -12.19 25.42 14.39
C ASP A 34 -12.33 24.86 15.81
N ASP A 35 -11.82 23.64 16.00
CA ASP A 35 -11.20 23.30 17.29
C ASP A 35 -10.17 22.18 17.11
N TRP A 36 -9.10 22.47 16.35
CA TRP A 36 -7.87 21.68 16.43
C TRP A 36 -7.10 22.06 17.70
N LYS A 37 -7.76 22.00 18.86
CA LYS A 37 -7.06 21.89 20.12
C LYS A 37 -6.37 20.55 20.13
N ASP A 38 -5.09 20.59 20.39
CA ASP A 38 -4.19 19.48 20.67
C ASP A 38 -4.87 18.48 21.63
N LEU A 39 -5.66 17.59 21.08
CA LEU A 39 -6.08 16.40 21.79
C LEU A 39 -4.82 15.54 21.81
N THR A 40 -4.06 15.67 22.87
CA THR A 40 -3.02 14.72 23.25
C THR A 40 -3.68 13.33 23.18
N ARG A 41 -3.40 12.59 22.10
CA ARG A 41 -3.86 11.20 21.99
C ARG A 41 -3.24 10.46 23.17
N PRO A 42 -4.03 9.71 23.95
CA PRO A 42 -3.51 9.00 25.11
C PRO A 42 -2.34 8.12 24.69
N ASP A 43 -1.26 8.11 25.45
CA ASP A 43 -0.08 7.29 25.20
C ASP A 43 -0.31 5.81 25.54
N SER A 44 -1.44 5.49 26.15
CA SER A 44 -1.84 4.13 26.53
C SER A 44 -3.21 3.79 25.94
N PRO A 45 -3.46 2.51 25.59
CA PRO A 45 -4.77 2.05 25.16
C PRO A 45 -5.79 2.19 26.30
N ASP A 46 -7.06 2.37 25.92
CA ASP A 46 -8.16 2.32 26.89
C ASP A 46 -8.27 0.93 27.54
N ARG A 47 -8.96 0.87 28.69
CA ARG A 47 -9.07 -0.35 29.50
C ARG A 47 -9.71 -1.51 28.73
N ASP A 48 -10.72 -1.21 27.91
CA ASP A 48 -11.44 -2.25 27.17
C ASP A 48 -10.54 -2.85 26.08
N THR A 49 -9.81 -2.01 25.34
CA THR A 49 -8.81 -2.45 24.36
C THR A 49 -7.72 -3.30 25.02
N ARG A 50 -7.21 -2.89 26.20
CA ARG A 50 -6.22 -3.67 26.97
C ARG A 50 -6.74 -5.07 27.34
N THR A 51 -7.92 -5.12 27.93
CA THR A 51 -8.53 -6.41 28.35
C THR A 51 -8.80 -7.33 27.15
N MET A 52 -9.29 -6.78 26.05
CA MET A 52 -9.51 -7.57 24.82
C MET A 52 -8.20 -8.07 24.23
N ALA A 53 -7.18 -7.23 24.14
CA ALA A 53 -5.85 -7.60 23.65
C ALA A 53 -5.23 -8.72 24.47
N TYR A 54 -5.31 -8.64 25.81
CA TYR A 54 -4.86 -9.69 26.71
C TYR A 54 -5.56 -11.02 26.42
N ARG A 55 -6.88 -11.01 26.25
CA ARG A 55 -7.66 -12.23 25.95
C ARG A 55 -7.23 -12.85 24.64
N TRP A 56 -7.11 -12.06 23.55
CA TRP A 56 -6.67 -12.57 22.26
C TRP A 56 -5.25 -13.15 22.32
N CYS A 57 -4.31 -12.47 22.99
CA CYS A 57 -2.96 -13.01 23.17
C CYS A 57 -3.01 -14.36 23.89
N LYS A 58 -3.82 -14.50 24.93
CA LYS A 58 -3.98 -15.74 25.70
C LYS A 58 -4.67 -16.86 24.92
N GLU A 59 -5.61 -16.52 24.05
CA GLU A 59 -6.35 -17.49 23.23
C GLU A 59 -5.53 -18.04 22.05
N PHE A 60 -4.78 -17.19 21.40
CA PHE A 60 -4.09 -17.51 20.14
C PHE A 60 -2.61 -17.89 20.32
N LEU A 61 -1.96 -17.46 21.41
CA LEU A 61 -0.55 -17.76 21.65
C LEU A 61 -0.38 -18.90 22.65
N ASN A 62 0.79 -19.53 22.62
CA ASN A 62 1.12 -20.67 23.48
C ASN A 62 2.13 -20.26 24.58
N GLY A 63 2.59 -21.25 25.35
CA GLY A 63 3.66 -21.09 26.33
C GLY A 63 3.32 -20.09 27.43
N SER A 64 4.22 -19.14 27.67
CA SER A 64 4.12 -18.15 28.74
C SER A 64 2.94 -17.17 28.57
N TRP A 65 2.46 -16.96 27.34
CA TRP A 65 1.26 -16.17 27.11
C TRP A 65 -0.01 -16.74 27.75
N ARG A 66 -0.09 -18.08 27.84
CA ARG A 66 -1.25 -18.77 28.45
C ARG A 66 -1.30 -18.65 29.97
N THR A 67 -0.14 -18.54 30.60
CA THR A 67 0.00 -18.43 32.07
C THR A 67 0.10 -16.98 32.54
N LEU A 68 0.24 -16.04 31.60
CA LEU A 68 0.34 -14.61 31.89
C LEU A 68 -0.86 -14.10 32.66
N VAL A 69 -0.63 -13.29 33.68
CA VAL A 69 -1.65 -12.58 34.43
C VAL A 69 -1.89 -11.22 33.78
N GLU A 70 -3.14 -10.75 33.81
CA GLU A 70 -3.52 -9.49 33.14
C GLU A 70 -2.74 -8.28 33.62
N ASP A 71 -2.39 -8.23 34.91
CA ASP A 71 -1.63 -7.14 35.49
C ASP A 71 -0.19 -7.05 34.94
N ASP A 72 0.40 -8.19 34.54
CA ASP A 72 1.74 -8.27 33.98
C ASP A 72 1.78 -8.09 32.45
N PHE A 73 0.60 -7.99 31.81
CA PHE A 73 0.49 -7.82 30.36
C PHE A 73 0.90 -6.43 29.93
N ASN A 74 1.91 -6.34 29.06
CA ASN A 74 2.37 -5.06 28.51
C ASN A 74 1.73 -4.79 27.15
N ILE A 75 1.16 -3.58 27.00
CA ILE A 75 0.59 -3.12 25.72
C ILE A 75 0.90 -1.63 25.54
N THR A 76 1.41 -1.27 24.36
CA THR A 76 1.71 0.11 23.97
C THR A 76 1.15 0.41 22.59
N ILE A 77 0.80 1.69 22.34
CA ILE A 77 0.31 2.11 21.01
C ILE A 77 1.48 2.31 20.08
N ILE A 78 1.43 1.70 18.89
CA ILE A 78 2.34 2.00 17.78
C ILE A 78 1.70 3.09 16.91
N ARG A 79 2.37 4.23 16.81
CA ARG A 79 1.93 5.35 15.98
C ARG A 79 2.34 5.12 14.51
N GLY A 80 1.48 5.53 13.56
CA GLY A 80 1.83 5.54 12.14
C GLY A 80 0.92 4.73 11.21
N GLY A 81 -0.15 4.10 11.68
CA GLY A 81 -1.20 3.51 10.83
C GLY A 81 -2.28 4.55 10.50
N LEU A 82 -2.62 4.71 9.22
CA LEU A 82 -3.67 5.64 8.79
C LEU A 82 -5.06 5.00 8.81
N SER A 83 -5.13 3.69 8.58
CA SER A 83 -6.38 2.92 8.46
C SER A 83 -6.67 1.99 9.64
N ASN A 84 -5.65 1.55 10.39
CA ASN A 84 -5.75 0.56 11.46
C ASN A 84 -5.11 1.07 12.75
N LYS A 85 -5.59 0.57 13.91
CA LYS A 85 -4.94 0.79 15.19
C LYS A 85 -3.93 -0.32 15.44
N LEU A 86 -2.69 0.05 15.77
CA LEU A 86 -1.58 -0.87 16.00
C LEU A 86 -1.14 -0.81 17.46
N PHE A 87 -0.94 -1.98 18.06
CA PHE A 87 -0.45 -2.12 19.43
C PHE A 87 0.69 -3.14 19.51
N LEU A 88 1.72 -2.80 20.23
CA LEU A 88 2.76 -3.76 20.63
C LEU A 88 2.33 -4.41 21.94
N CYS A 89 2.14 -5.72 21.92
CA CYS A 89 1.85 -6.53 23.10
C CYS A 89 3.11 -7.34 23.44
N SER A 90 3.52 -7.39 24.71
CA SER A 90 4.72 -8.12 25.13
C SER A 90 4.56 -8.78 26.50
N LEU A 91 5.30 -9.88 26.65
CA LEU A 91 5.53 -10.50 27.95
C LEU A 91 6.38 -9.57 28.83
N PRO A 92 6.23 -9.61 30.16
CA PRO A 92 7.10 -8.88 31.06
C PRO A 92 8.56 -9.39 30.95
N ASP A 93 9.51 -8.55 31.29
CA ASP A 93 10.95 -8.90 31.21
C ASP A 93 11.32 -10.09 32.09
N SER A 94 10.57 -10.28 33.17
CA SER A 94 10.73 -11.40 34.12
C SER A 94 10.21 -12.75 33.61
N ALA A 95 9.44 -12.77 32.53
CA ALA A 95 8.90 -14.01 31.97
C ALA A 95 9.93 -14.68 31.05
N ASP A 96 10.17 -15.97 31.26
CA ASP A 96 10.94 -16.79 30.33
C ASP A 96 10.06 -17.21 29.15
N THR A 97 10.62 -17.19 27.94
CA THR A 97 9.94 -17.72 26.76
C THR A 97 10.14 -19.23 26.63
N VAL A 98 9.09 -19.94 26.19
CA VAL A 98 9.12 -21.39 26.01
C VAL A 98 9.17 -21.72 24.52
N GLY A 99 10.25 -22.35 24.07
CA GLY A 99 10.44 -22.72 22.66
C GLY A 99 10.51 -21.50 21.74
N ASP A 100 9.82 -21.56 20.60
CA ASP A 100 9.81 -20.52 19.56
C ASP A 100 8.71 -19.47 19.76
N GLU A 101 8.15 -19.35 20.97
CA GLU A 101 7.13 -18.35 21.23
C GLU A 101 7.67 -16.93 21.11
N PRO A 102 6.90 -15.99 20.53
CA PRO A 102 7.33 -14.62 20.43
C PRO A 102 7.26 -13.92 21.80
N ARG A 103 8.30 -13.18 22.19
CA ARG A 103 8.27 -12.30 23.37
C ARG A 103 7.37 -11.10 23.18
N SER A 104 7.26 -10.64 21.93
CA SER A 104 6.43 -9.49 21.51
C SER A 104 5.69 -9.79 20.23
N ILE A 105 4.46 -9.30 20.14
CA ILE A 105 3.61 -9.42 18.96
C ILE A 105 2.98 -8.07 18.61
N LEU A 106 2.59 -7.92 17.36
CA LEU A 106 1.80 -6.79 16.88
C LEU A 106 0.32 -7.16 16.85
N LEU A 107 -0.49 -6.42 17.59
CA LEU A 107 -1.94 -6.47 17.47
C LEU A 107 -2.39 -5.38 16.50
N ARG A 108 -3.06 -5.80 15.43
CA ARG A 108 -3.71 -4.90 14.47
C ARG A 108 -5.22 -4.97 14.65
N LEU A 109 -5.85 -3.86 14.98
CA LEU A 109 -7.30 -3.73 15.00
C LEU A 109 -7.76 -2.99 13.74
N TYR A 110 -8.71 -3.60 13.02
CA TYR A 110 -9.24 -3.03 11.79
C TYR A 110 -10.02 -1.75 12.05
N GLY A 111 -9.77 -0.74 11.23
CA GLY A 111 -10.57 0.48 11.21
C GLY A 111 -11.96 0.26 10.61
N ALA A 112 -12.82 1.29 10.68
CA ALA A 112 -14.19 1.25 10.19
C ALA A 112 -14.35 0.90 8.69
N ILE A 113 -13.28 1.00 7.90
CA ILE A 113 -13.28 0.81 6.45
C ILE A 113 -13.34 -0.68 6.05
N LEU A 114 -12.86 -1.59 6.90
CA LEU A 114 -12.85 -3.05 6.65
C LEU A 114 -14.11 -3.76 7.16
N GLN A 115 -15.23 -3.08 7.27
CA GLN A 115 -16.45 -3.63 7.86
C GLN A 115 -17.24 -4.60 6.94
N GLY A 116 -16.71 -4.95 5.75
CA GLY A 116 -17.31 -5.99 4.90
C GLY A 116 -16.71 -7.36 5.19
N ALA A 117 -17.54 -8.34 5.54
CA ALA A 117 -17.08 -9.71 5.83
C ALA A 117 -16.25 -10.32 4.68
N GLU A 118 -16.58 -10.01 3.42
CA GLU A 118 -15.88 -10.50 2.24
C GLU A 118 -14.47 -9.90 2.12
N ALA A 119 -14.31 -8.60 2.34
CA ALA A 119 -13.02 -7.91 2.32
C ALA A 119 -12.08 -8.44 3.41
N MET A 120 -12.59 -8.67 4.61
CA MET A 120 -11.83 -9.25 5.73
C MET A 120 -11.33 -10.66 5.43
N VAL A 121 -12.15 -11.49 4.81
CA VAL A 121 -11.77 -12.87 4.44
C VAL A 121 -10.62 -12.84 3.43
N LEU A 122 -10.72 -12.01 2.41
CA LEU A 122 -9.71 -11.91 1.36
C LEU A 122 -8.37 -11.36 1.89
N GLU A 123 -8.40 -10.32 2.72
CA GLU A 123 -7.19 -9.80 3.38
C GLU A 123 -6.56 -10.84 4.30
N SER A 124 -7.37 -11.56 5.07
CA SER A 124 -6.89 -12.61 5.97
C SER A 124 -6.23 -13.75 5.21
N VAL A 125 -6.83 -14.20 4.10
CA VAL A 125 -6.27 -15.25 3.23
C VAL A 125 -4.96 -14.77 2.62
N MET A 126 -4.92 -13.55 2.09
CA MET A 126 -3.73 -12.97 1.51
C MET A 126 -2.60 -12.90 2.54
N PHE A 127 -2.88 -12.34 3.72
CA PHE A 127 -1.87 -12.21 4.76
C PHE A 127 -1.34 -13.57 5.21
N ALA A 128 -2.22 -14.57 5.37
CA ALA A 128 -1.81 -15.93 5.75
C ALA A 128 -0.87 -16.56 4.71
N ILE A 129 -1.17 -16.41 3.41
CA ILE A 129 -0.33 -16.94 2.34
C ILE A 129 1.04 -16.23 2.30
N LEU A 130 1.05 -14.90 2.47
CA LEU A 130 2.30 -14.12 2.49
C LEU A 130 3.18 -14.49 3.69
N ALA A 131 2.57 -14.70 4.86
CA ALA A 131 3.27 -15.16 6.05
C ALA A 131 3.88 -16.55 5.87
N GLU A 132 3.13 -17.50 5.29
CA GLU A 132 3.61 -18.86 5.01
C GLU A 132 4.74 -18.89 3.98
N ARG A 133 4.75 -17.93 3.06
CA ARG A 133 5.81 -17.77 2.05
C ARG A 133 7.00 -16.94 2.50
N GLU A 134 7.01 -16.50 3.77
CA GLU A 134 8.04 -15.60 4.33
C GLU A 134 8.21 -14.26 3.58
N LEU A 135 7.13 -13.83 2.91
CA LEU A 135 7.05 -12.55 2.20
C LEU A 135 6.37 -11.45 3.03
N GLY A 136 5.90 -11.79 4.22
CA GLY A 136 5.30 -10.91 5.21
C GLY A 136 5.54 -11.40 6.63
N PRO A 137 5.11 -10.62 7.65
CA PRO A 137 5.18 -11.04 9.04
C PRO A 137 4.41 -12.34 9.29
N LYS A 138 4.88 -13.17 10.24
CA LYS A 138 4.13 -14.38 10.65
C LYS A 138 2.76 -13.99 11.21
N LEU A 139 1.78 -14.86 10.96
CA LEU A 139 0.42 -14.71 11.47
C LEU A 139 0.23 -15.62 12.68
N TYR A 140 -0.14 -15.05 13.83
CA TYR A 140 -0.37 -15.81 15.06
C TYR A 140 -1.85 -16.03 15.36
N GLY A 141 -2.73 -15.15 14.91
CA GLY A 141 -4.17 -15.30 15.11
C GLY A 141 -4.99 -14.32 14.28
N ILE A 142 -6.20 -14.73 13.89
CA ILE A 142 -7.18 -13.91 13.19
C ILE A 142 -8.50 -13.97 13.96
N PHE A 143 -9.13 -12.82 14.14
CA PHE A 143 -10.44 -12.68 14.76
C PHE A 143 -11.23 -11.54 14.08
N PRO A 144 -12.54 -11.42 14.30
CA PRO A 144 -13.37 -10.47 13.56
C PRO A 144 -12.93 -9.00 13.65
N GLN A 145 -12.27 -8.60 14.74
CA GLN A 145 -11.86 -7.22 14.98
C GLN A 145 -10.43 -6.92 14.49
N GLY A 146 -9.65 -7.98 14.16
CA GLY A 146 -8.24 -7.78 13.83
C GLY A 146 -7.43 -9.07 13.72
N ARG A 147 -6.11 -8.95 13.91
CA ARG A 147 -5.18 -10.07 13.89
C ARG A 147 -3.97 -9.86 14.79
N LEU A 148 -3.31 -10.95 15.15
CA LEU A 148 -2.02 -10.97 15.82
C LEU A 148 -0.94 -11.32 14.80
N GLU A 149 0.02 -10.44 14.65
CA GLU A 149 1.13 -10.53 13.70
C GLU A 149 2.48 -10.59 14.43
N GLN A 150 3.48 -11.09 13.75
CA GLN A 150 4.86 -11.00 14.21
C GLN A 150 5.27 -9.54 14.35
N TYR A 151 5.78 -9.17 15.52
CA TYR A 151 6.48 -7.91 15.67
C TYR A 151 7.90 -8.06 15.14
N LEU A 152 8.26 -7.20 14.20
CA LEU A 152 9.57 -7.15 13.60
C LEU A 152 10.28 -5.89 14.10
N PRO A 153 11.33 -6.01 14.95
CA PRO A 153 12.17 -4.87 15.29
C PRO A 153 12.78 -4.27 14.01
N SER A 154 12.32 -3.09 13.65
CA SER A 154 12.62 -2.49 12.36
C SER A 154 12.34 -0.98 12.40
N ARG A 155 12.83 -0.28 11.38
CA ARG A 155 12.38 1.06 11.03
C ARG A 155 11.86 1.09 9.60
N LYS A 156 11.04 2.05 9.27
CA LYS A 156 10.70 2.37 7.89
C LYS A 156 11.91 2.96 7.19
N LEU A 157 11.95 2.87 5.87
CA LEU A 157 12.93 3.59 5.07
C LEU A 157 12.58 5.09 5.04
N ASP A 158 13.59 5.91 4.89
CA ASP A 158 13.42 7.29 4.46
C ASP A 158 13.39 7.34 2.92
N THR A 159 12.67 8.29 2.35
CA THR A 159 12.51 8.42 0.89
C THR A 159 13.85 8.50 0.15
N CYS A 160 14.84 9.19 0.72
CA CYS A 160 16.17 9.30 0.12
C CYS A 160 16.93 7.97 0.07
N GLU A 161 16.62 7.00 0.94
CA GLU A 161 17.27 5.69 0.95
C GLU A 161 16.85 4.81 -0.24
N LEU A 162 15.70 5.09 -0.86
CA LEU A 162 15.26 4.36 -2.06
C LEU A 162 16.27 4.46 -3.21
N SER A 163 17.07 5.53 -3.25
CA SER A 163 18.13 5.74 -4.24
C SER A 163 19.44 5.02 -3.94
N ASP A 164 19.61 4.42 -2.75
CA ASP A 164 20.78 3.59 -2.44
C ASP A 164 20.78 2.34 -3.33
N PRO A 165 21.87 2.06 -4.07
CA PRO A 165 21.90 0.93 -5.00
C PRO A 165 21.63 -0.44 -4.36
N ASN A 166 22.04 -0.66 -3.11
CA ASN A 166 21.83 -1.94 -2.42
C ASN A 166 20.38 -2.08 -1.99
N ILE A 167 19.78 -1.00 -1.45
CA ILE A 167 18.36 -0.96 -1.09
C ILE A 167 17.50 -1.13 -2.35
N SER A 168 17.80 -0.37 -3.40
CA SER A 168 17.11 -0.44 -4.69
C SER A 168 17.14 -1.87 -5.28
N ALA A 169 18.30 -2.53 -5.24
CA ALA A 169 18.45 -3.92 -5.70
C ALA A 169 17.61 -4.88 -4.87
N GLU A 170 17.64 -4.77 -3.53
CA GLU A 170 16.86 -5.66 -2.67
C GLU A 170 15.34 -5.43 -2.82
N VAL A 171 14.88 -4.18 -2.98
CA VAL A 171 13.48 -3.88 -3.28
C VAL A 171 13.06 -4.54 -4.60
N ALA A 172 13.89 -4.43 -5.65
CA ALA A 172 13.63 -5.07 -6.94
C ALA A 172 13.49 -6.60 -6.80
N GLU A 173 14.36 -7.25 -6.05
CA GLU A 173 14.30 -8.68 -5.77
C GLU A 173 13.03 -9.07 -4.99
N LYS A 174 12.65 -8.27 -3.98
CA LYS A 174 11.41 -8.50 -3.21
C LYS A 174 10.17 -8.36 -4.08
N MET A 175 10.10 -7.33 -4.92
CA MET A 175 8.99 -7.14 -5.84
C MET A 175 8.92 -8.27 -6.87
N ALA A 176 10.05 -8.75 -7.39
CA ALA A 176 10.09 -9.89 -8.30
C ALA A 176 9.52 -11.16 -7.65
N LYS A 177 9.90 -11.46 -6.41
CA LYS A 177 9.35 -12.59 -5.64
C LYS A 177 7.87 -12.44 -5.38
N PHE A 178 7.41 -11.22 -5.09
CA PHE A 178 6.01 -10.91 -4.89
C PHE A 178 5.20 -11.13 -6.17
N HIS A 179 5.69 -10.64 -7.31
CA HIS A 179 5.07 -10.81 -8.62
C HIS A 179 5.01 -12.28 -9.09
N ALA A 180 5.95 -13.11 -8.65
CA ALA A 180 5.96 -14.54 -8.96
C ALA A 180 4.89 -15.34 -8.18
N MET A 181 4.21 -14.72 -7.20
CA MET A 181 3.23 -15.41 -6.38
C MET A 181 1.99 -15.82 -7.17
N ARG A 182 1.52 -17.03 -6.91
CA ARG A 182 0.24 -17.54 -7.42
C ARG A 182 -0.80 -17.46 -6.32
N MET A 183 -1.58 -16.39 -6.32
CA MET A 183 -2.62 -16.13 -5.32
C MET A 183 -3.97 -16.66 -5.81
N PRO A 184 -4.85 -17.15 -4.90
CA PRO A 184 -6.17 -17.70 -5.25
C PRO A 184 -7.21 -16.58 -5.48
N PHE A 185 -6.85 -15.53 -6.19
CA PHE A 185 -7.69 -14.38 -6.49
C PHE A 185 -7.98 -14.26 -7.98
N ASN A 186 -8.95 -13.41 -8.34
CA ASN A 186 -9.25 -13.11 -9.73
C ASN A 186 -8.00 -12.55 -10.44
N LYS A 187 -7.67 -13.12 -11.57
CA LYS A 187 -6.47 -12.79 -12.36
C LYS A 187 -6.74 -11.76 -13.46
N GLU A 188 -8.00 -11.40 -13.68
CA GLU A 188 -8.33 -10.33 -14.62
C GLU A 188 -7.83 -8.98 -14.06
N PRO A 189 -7.05 -8.19 -14.83
CA PRO A 189 -6.44 -6.95 -14.36
C PRO A 189 -7.44 -5.79 -14.35
N THR A 190 -8.60 -6.00 -13.75
CA THR A 190 -9.67 -4.98 -13.67
C THR A 190 -9.41 -3.93 -12.60
N TRP A 191 -8.48 -4.19 -11.69
CA TRP A 191 -8.23 -3.33 -10.54
C TRP A 191 -7.85 -1.91 -10.96
N LEU A 192 -6.88 -1.72 -11.85
CA LEU A 192 -6.35 -0.41 -12.21
C LEU A 192 -7.42 0.45 -12.90
N PHE A 193 -7.87 0.00 -14.07
CA PHE A 193 -8.82 0.80 -14.87
C PHE A 193 -10.19 0.89 -14.20
N GLY A 194 -10.68 -0.21 -13.61
CA GLY A 194 -11.95 -0.20 -12.90
C GLY A 194 -11.98 0.74 -11.70
N THR A 195 -10.87 0.81 -10.95
CA THR A 195 -10.75 1.73 -9.82
C THR A 195 -10.62 3.18 -10.30
N MET A 196 -9.81 3.44 -11.34
CA MET A 196 -9.68 4.79 -11.91
C MET A 196 -11.01 5.30 -12.48
N ASP A 197 -11.78 4.46 -13.18
CA ASP A 197 -13.13 4.83 -13.67
C ASP A 197 -14.07 5.19 -12.52
N LYS A 198 -14.07 4.37 -11.47
CA LYS A 198 -14.87 4.63 -10.27
C LYS A 198 -14.45 5.93 -9.59
N TYR A 199 -13.16 6.15 -9.41
CA TYR A 199 -12.63 7.37 -8.78
C TYR A 199 -12.94 8.60 -9.63
N LEU A 200 -12.75 8.54 -10.94
CA LEU A 200 -13.08 9.65 -11.83
C LEU A 200 -14.58 9.98 -11.77
N GLY A 201 -15.45 8.96 -11.81
CA GLY A 201 -16.88 9.14 -11.64
C GLY A 201 -17.25 9.78 -10.29
N GLN A 202 -16.54 9.46 -9.21
CA GLN A 202 -16.72 10.11 -7.91
C GLN A 202 -16.24 11.56 -7.94
N VAL A 203 -15.03 11.82 -8.46
CA VAL A 203 -14.45 13.17 -8.59
C VAL A 203 -15.40 14.12 -9.32
N MET A 204 -16.01 13.66 -10.41
CA MET A 204 -16.95 14.48 -11.19
C MET A 204 -18.25 14.85 -10.45
N ARG A 205 -18.56 14.17 -9.35
CA ARG A 205 -19.73 14.45 -8.49
C ARG A 205 -19.36 15.23 -7.22
N LEU A 206 -18.06 15.44 -6.95
CA LEU A 206 -17.62 16.16 -5.75
C LEU A 206 -17.90 17.67 -5.86
N ASN A 207 -18.16 18.26 -4.71
CA ASN A 207 -18.27 19.71 -4.56
C ASN A 207 -17.48 20.17 -3.33
N PHE A 208 -16.83 21.32 -3.44
CA PHE A 208 -16.10 21.98 -2.36
C PHE A 208 -16.72 23.36 -2.11
N THR A 209 -16.89 23.71 -0.86
CA THR A 209 -17.53 24.98 -0.45
C THR A 209 -16.51 26.05 -0.05
N ARG A 210 -15.32 25.64 0.43
CA ARG A 210 -14.26 26.59 0.82
C ARG A 210 -13.57 27.15 -0.42
N GLU A 211 -13.43 28.45 -0.49
CA GLU A 211 -12.84 29.15 -1.63
C GLU A 211 -11.45 28.64 -2.03
N SER A 212 -10.58 28.36 -1.05
CA SER A 212 -9.24 27.86 -1.30
C SER A 212 -9.23 26.45 -1.91
N GLN A 213 -10.12 25.57 -1.44
CA GLN A 213 -10.29 24.23 -1.98
C GLN A 213 -10.94 24.28 -3.35
N LEU A 214 -11.96 25.12 -3.52
CA LEU A 214 -12.68 25.29 -4.80
C LEU A 214 -11.73 25.76 -5.90
N ARG A 215 -10.84 26.71 -5.62
CA ARG A 215 -9.83 27.16 -6.60
C ARG A 215 -8.90 26.01 -7.05
N ARG A 216 -8.41 25.20 -6.12
CA ARG A 216 -7.56 24.04 -6.45
C ARG A 216 -8.33 22.98 -7.22
N PHE A 217 -9.55 22.67 -6.79
CA PHE A 217 -10.40 21.71 -7.45
C PHE A 217 -10.76 22.14 -8.87
N ASN A 218 -11.10 23.40 -9.10
CA ASN A 218 -11.37 23.94 -10.44
C ASN A 218 -10.13 23.87 -11.35
N ARG A 219 -8.94 24.07 -10.78
CA ARG A 219 -7.68 23.86 -11.54
C ARG A 219 -7.55 22.39 -11.96
N LEU A 220 -7.82 21.43 -11.06
CA LEU A 220 -7.78 20.01 -11.37
C LEU A 220 -8.80 19.64 -12.47
N LEU A 221 -10.02 20.13 -12.38
CA LEU A 221 -11.05 19.91 -13.40
C LEU A 221 -10.68 20.52 -14.78
N SER A 222 -9.90 21.62 -14.79
CA SER A 222 -9.45 22.24 -16.03
C SER A 222 -8.47 21.39 -16.85
N TYR A 223 -7.94 20.31 -16.28
CA TYR A 223 -7.09 19.35 -16.98
C TYR A 223 -7.85 18.40 -17.91
N ASN A 224 -9.19 18.49 -17.96
CA ASN A 224 -10.03 17.60 -18.76
C ASN A 224 -9.76 16.10 -18.47
N LEU A 225 -9.89 15.73 -17.18
CA LEU A 225 -9.52 14.41 -16.68
C LEU A 225 -10.18 13.24 -17.42
N LEU A 226 -11.38 13.43 -17.98
CA LEU A 226 -12.05 12.39 -18.78
C LEU A 226 -11.25 12.10 -20.06
N HIS A 227 -10.91 13.13 -20.82
CA HIS A 227 -10.11 12.98 -22.04
C HIS A 227 -8.71 12.42 -21.74
N GLU A 228 -8.08 12.90 -20.65
CA GLU A 228 -6.77 12.39 -20.23
C GLU A 228 -6.84 10.91 -19.84
N MET A 229 -7.90 10.48 -19.17
CA MET A 229 -8.13 9.08 -18.83
C MET A 229 -8.25 8.19 -20.06
N ASP A 230 -9.03 8.60 -21.08
CA ASP A 230 -9.20 7.84 -22.32
C ASP A 230 -7.87 7.72 -23.07
N TRP A 231 -7.12 8.83 -23.14
CA TRP A 231 -5.80 8.84 -23.75
C TRP A 231 -4.82 7.92 -23.01
N LEU A 232 -4.79 7.99 -21.67
CA LEU A 232 -3.93 7.16 -20.83
C LEU A 232 -4.26 5.66 -21.01
N LYS A 233 -5.54 5.30 -21.01
CA LYS A 233 -5.98 3.93 -21.27
C LYS A 233 -5.45 3.42 -22.62
N ALA A 234 -5.64 4.18 -23.68
CA ALA A 234 -5.16 3.79 -25.02
C ALA A 234 -3.64 3.60 -25.05
N LEU A 235 -2.87 4.47 -24.38
CA LEU A 235 -1.42 4.30 -24.26
C LEU A 235 -1.04 3.00 -23.55
N LEU A 236 -1.68 2.73 -22.42
CA LEU A 236 -1.34 1.56 -21.58
C LEU A 236 -1.80 0.24 -22.24
N GLU A 237 -2.95 0.23 -22.91
CA GLU A 237 -3.43 -0.92 -23.69
C GLU A 237 -2.49 -1.26 -24.85
N SER A 238 -1.82 -0.25 -25.44
CA SER A 238 -0.80 -0.44 -26.46
C SER A 238 0.56 -0.89 -25.90
N THR A 239 0.74 -0.87 -24.60
CA THR A 239 1.99 -1.20 -23.91
C THR A 239 1.92 -2.63 -23.39
N ASN A 240 2.83 -3.51 -23.88
CA ASN A 240 2.88 -4.89 -23.38
C ASN A 240 3.36 -4.90 -21.92
N SER A 241 2.47 -5.28 -20.99
CA SER A 241 2.78 -5.44 -19.58
C SER A 241 2.09 -6.71 -19.05
N PRO A 242 2.85 -7.71 -18.58
CA PRO A 242 2.26 -8.92 -18.04
C PRO A 242 1.47 -8.63 -16.76
N VAL A 243 0.38 -9.39 -16.58
CA VAL A 243 -0.43 -9.37 -15.37
C VAL A 243 0.22 -10.28 -14.34
N VAL A 244 0.53 -9.71 -13.18
CA VAL A 244 1.17 -10.38 -12.06
C VAL A 244 0.45 -10.01 -10.76
N PHE A 245 0.77 -10.69 -9.66
CA PHE A 245 0.26 -10.28 -8.36
C PHE A 245 1.08 -9.10 -7.85
N CYS A 246 0.50 -7.91 -7.84
CA CYS A 246 1.15 -6.64 -7.51
C CYS A 246 0.89 -6.21 -6.07
N HIS A 247 1.84 -5.50 -5.49
CA HIS A 247 1.68 -4.79 -4.21
C HIS A 247 0.79 -3.55 -4.36
N ASN A 248 0.98 -2.82 -5.44
CA ASN A 248 0.30 -1.59 -5.86
C ASN A 248 0.56 -0.34 -4.99
N ASP A 249 1.28 -0.49 -3.86
CA ASP A 249 1.64 0.63 -2.97
C ASP A 249 3.03 0.44 -2.34
N CYS A 250 4.04 0.12 -3.16
CA CYS A 250 5.41 -0.10 -2.70
C CYS A 250 6.15 1.24 -2.52
N GLN A 251 5.75 2.01 -1.49
CA GLN A 251 6.37 3.26 -1.07
C GLN A 251 7.29 3.03 0.15
N GLU A 252 8.15 4.00 0.51
CA GLU A 252 9.15 3.83 1.57
C GLU A 252 8.56 3.43 2.93
N GLY A 253 7.37 3.96 3.27
CA GLY A 253 6.67 3.63 4.52
C GLY A 253 6.19 2.19 4.60
N ASN A 254 6.08 1.49 3.46
CA ASN A 254 5.68 0.09 3.35
C ASN A 254 6.88 -0.85 3.19
N ILE A 255 8.10 -0.34 3.37
CA ILE A 255 9.35 -1.12 3.33
C ILE A 255 10.03 -1.00 4.68
N LEU A 256 10.11 -2.09 5.41
CA LEU A 256 10.79 -2.15 6.70
C LEU A 256 12.25 -2.54 6.53
N LEU A 257 13.16 -1.79 7.16
CA LEU A 257 14.55 -2.20 7.36
C LEU A 257 14.66 -2.91 8.71
N LEU A 258 14.96 -4.21 8.67
CA LEU A 258 15.01 -5.08 9.85
C LEU A 258 16.28 -4.85 10.68
N ASN A 259 16.12 -4.59 11.99
CA ASN A 259 17.24 -4.28 12.88
C ASN A 259 18.02 -5.52 13.36
N CYS A 260 17.41 -6.71 13.30
CA CYS A 260 17.94 -7.93 13.92
C CYS A 260 18.76 -8.80 12.96
N ARG A 261 19.13 -8.31 11.78
CA ARG A 261 19.92 -9.08 10.82
C ARG A 261 21.38 -8.66 10.84
N PRO A 262 22.34 -9.63 10.79
CA PRO A 262 23.75 -9.32 10.70
C PRO A 262 24.05 -8.41 9.50
N GLU A 263 25.06 -7.58 9.58
CA GLU A 263 25.49 -6.73 8.46
C GLU A 263 25.82 -7.51 7.19
N SER A 264 26.25 -8.77 7.37
CA SER A 264 26.53 -9.71 6.27
C SER A 264 25.29 -10.27 5.59
N ASP A 265 24.08 -10.11 6.17
CA ASP A 265 22.84 -10.58 5.56
C ASP A 265 22.42 -9.62 4.44
N LYS A 266 22.27 -10.18 3.23
CA LYS A 266 21.84 -9.44 2.05
C LYS A 266 20.33 -9.15 2.02
N GLN A 267 19.54 -9.79 2.90
CA GLN A 267 18.09 -9.62 2.97
C GLN A 267 17.67 -8.89 4.24
N LYS A 268 17.70 -7.57 4.19
CA LYS A 268 17.39 -6.68 5.33
C LYS A 268 16.00 -6.08 5.24
N LEU A 269 15.35 -6.15 4.08
CA LEU A 269 14.08 -5.49 3.84
C LEU A 269 12.90 -6.46 3.93
N MET A 270 11.75 -5.94 4.36
CA MET A 270 10.47 -6.62 4.31
C MET A 270 9.37 -5.68 3.82
N LEU A 271 8.57 -6.15 2.86
CA LEU A 271 7.38 -5.44 2.40
C LEU A 271 6.24 -5.67 3.38
N ILE A 272 5.45 -4.64 3.62
CA ILE A 272 4.26 -4.66 4.48
C ILE A 272 3.12 -3.86 3.83
N ASP A 273 1.94 -3.95 4.42
CA ASP A 273 0.73 -3.22 4.04
C ASP A 273 0.22 -3.55 2.63
N PHE A 274 -0.40 -4.74 2.55
CA PHE A 274 -0.85 -5.34 1.29
C PHE A 274 -2.30 -4.99 0.92
N GLU A 275 -2.87 -3.92 1.50
CA GLU A 275 -4.31 -3.58 1.36
C GLU A 275 -4.71 -3.26 -0.09
N TYR A 276 -3.78 -2.83 -0.93
CA TYR A 276 -4.00 -2.57 -2.36
C TYR A 276 -3.59 -3.73 -3.26
N SER A 277 -3.07 -4.83 -2.70
CA SER A 277 -2.51 -5.93 -3.49
C SER A 277 -3.58 -6.66 -4.31
N SER A 278 -3.28 -6.87 -5.58
CA SER A 278 -4.19 -7.49 -6.54
C SER A 278 -3.44 -7.95 -7.78
N TYR A 279 -4.07 -8.78 -8.62
CA TYR A 279 -3.56 -8.97 -9.97
C TYR A 279 -3.70 -7.67 -10.76
N ASN A 280 -2.59 -7.21 -11.30
CA ASN A 280 -2.48 -5.95 -12.02
C ASN A 280 -1.31 -6.00 -13.01
N TYR A 281 -1.17 -5.00 -13.84
CA TYR A 281 -0.06 -4.87 -14.76
C TYR A 281 1.26 -4.62 -14.00
N ARG A 282 2.28 -5.42 -14.29
CA ARG A 282 3.62 -5.33 -13.70
C ARG A 282 4.18 -3.92 -13.78
N GLY A 283 4.00 -3.27 -14.93
CA GLY A 283 4.48 -1.91 -15.17
C GLY A 283 3.92 -0.89 -14.19
N PHE A 284 2.66 -1.06 -13.74
CA PHE A 284 2.07 -0.17 -12.74
C PHE A 284 2.80 -0.25 -11.40
N ASP A 285 3.05 -1.45 -10.91
CA ASP A 285 3.67 -1.64 -9.59
C ASP A 285 5.10 -1.09 -9.54
N LEU A 286 5.89 -1.41 -10.58
CA LEU A 286 7.24 -0.90 -10.72
C LEU A 286 7.27 0.62 -10.97
N GLY A 287 6.36 1.11 -11.82
CA GLY A 287 6.22 2.54 -12.11
C GLY A 287 5.77 3.34 -10.89
N ASN A 288 4.86 2.78 -10.10
CA ASN A 288 4.46 3.37 -8.82
C ASN A 288 5.66 3.50 -7.88
N HIS A 289 6.44 2.44 -7.71
CA HIS A 289 7.64 2.50 -6.87
C HIS A 289 8.60 3.63 -7.32
N PHE A 290 8.83 3.80 -8.61
CA PHE A 290 9.69 4.88 -9.10
C PHE A 290 9.09 6.28 -8.87
N CYS A 291 7.76 6.42 -8.96
CA CYS A 291 7.10 7.68 -8.61
C CYS A 291 7.32 8.03 -7.13
N GLU A 292 7.29 7.04 -6.24
CA GLU A 292 7.42 7.26 -4.79
C GLU A 292 8.81 7.78 -4.38
N TRP A 293 9.84 7.68 -5.20
CA TRP A 293 11.13 8.33 -4.95
C TRP A 293 11.02 9.87 -4.88
N MET A 294 9.96 10.44 -5.46
CA MET A 294 9.74 11.89 -5.48
C MET A 294 8.98 12.42 -4.27
N TYR A 295 8.30 11.57 -3.50
CA TYR A 295 7.36 11.99 -2.46
C TYR A 295 7.85 11.58 -1.07
N ASP A 296 8.14 12.58 -0.22
CA ASP A 296 8.51 12.39 1.18
C ASP A 296 7.32 12.75 2.08
N TYR A 297 6.80 11.76 2.79
CA TYR A 297 5.65 11.90 3.68
C TYR A 297 6.06 12.20 5.13
N ASN A 298 7.36 12.30 5.44
CA ASN A 298 7.90 12.65 6.75
C ASN A 298 7.99 14.18 6.92
N CYS A 299 6.84 14.87 6.89
CA CYS A 299 6.76 16.31 7.01
C CYS A 299 5.73 16.72 8.07
N ASP A 300 6.17 17.40 9.13
CA ASP A 300 5.31 17.82 10.25
C ASP A 300 4.48 19.07 9.96
N HIS A 301 4.71 19.71 8.80
CA HIS A 301 4.04 20.95 8.43
C HIS A 301 3.16 20.75 7.20
N PHE A 302 2.05 21.49 7.15
CA PHE A 302 1.19 21.52 5.96
C PHE A 302 2.01 21.83 4.69
N PRO A 303 1.86 21.06 3.62
CA PRO A 303 0.82 20.06 3.33
C PRO A 303 1.08 18.63 3.85
N PHE A 304 2.03 18.40 4.75
CA PHE A 304 2.43 17.12 5.34
C PHE A 304 3.07 16.15 4.34
N PHE A 305 3.62 16.65 3.27
CA PHE A 305 4.50 15.95 2.32
C PHE A 305 5.40 16.96 1.61
N LYS A 306 6.47 16.46 1.03
CA LYS A 306 7.35 17.21 0.14
C LYS A 306 7.44 16.50 -1.20
N VAL A 307 7.62 17.28 -2.27
CA VAL A 307 7.82 16.74 -3.62
C VAL A 307 9.18 17.20 -4.13
N ASN A 308 9.96 16.24 -4.59
CA ASN A 308 11.20 16.49 -5.30
C ASN A 308 11.15 15.77 -6.65
N VAL A 309 10.72 16.46 -7.70
CA VAL A 309 10.60 15.89 -9.05
C VAL A 309 11.95 15.44 -9.63
N GLN A 310 13.06 15.98 -9.13
CA GLN A 310 14.41 15.60 -9.56
C GLN A 310 14.87 14.29 -8.93
N ALA A 311 14.16 13.80 -7.92
CA ALA A 311 14.44 12.52 -7.30
C ALA A 311 13.84 11.34 -8.08
N TYR A 312 13.04 11.58 -9.13
CA TYR A 312 12.62 10.50 -10.02
C TYR A 312 13.87 9.78 -10.56
N PRO A 313 13.94 8.43 -10.49
CA PRO A 313 15.17 7.73 -10.78
C PRO A 313 15.65 8.01 -12.20
N SER A 314 16.94 8.30 -12.35
CA SER A 314 17.61 8.44 -13.65
C SER A 314 17.56 7.13 -14.45
N LYS A 315 17.77 7.17 -15.75
CA LYS A 315 17.81 5.95 -16.57
C LYS A 315 18.80 4.92 -16.01
N ALA A 316 19.95 5.34 -15.52
CA ALA A 316 20.96 4.45 -14.95
C ALA A 316 20.45 3.75 -13.67
N GLN A 317 19.79 4.49 -12.79
CA GLN A 317 19.18 3.94 -11.58
C GLN A 317 18.03 2.99 -11.90
N GLN A 318 17.17 3.36 -12.86
CA GLN A 318 16.08 2.48 -13.32
C GLN A 318 16.62 1.19 -13.92
N LEU A 319 17.64 1.24 -14.78
CA LEU A 319 18.24 0.07 -15.38
C LEU A 319 18.94 -0.83 -14.35
N HIS A 320 19.54 -0.24 -13.30
CA HIS A 320 20.07 -1.00 -12.16
C HIS A 320 18.96 -1.76 -11.43
N PHE A 321 17.86 -1.10 -11.10
CA PHE A 321 16.68 -1.72 -10.48
C PHE A 321 16.10 -2.83 -11.38
N ILE A 322 15.88 -2.53 -12.64
CA ILE A 322 15.30 -3.45 -13.65
C ILE A 322 16.17 -4.69 -13.81
N GLU A 323 17.49 -4.55 -13.84
CA GLU A 323 18.39 -5.69 -13.95
C GLU A 323 18.27 -6.64 -12.75
N ASN A 324 18.25 -6.10 -11.52
CA ASN A 324 18.06 -6.91 -10.32
C ASN A 324 16.66 -7.56 -10.28
N TYR A 325 15.64 -6.84 -10.74
CA TYR A 325 14.28 -7.37 -10.87
C TYR A 325 14.22 -8.54 -11.87
N LEU A 326 14.79 -8.37 -13.07
CA LEU A 326 14.80 -9.41 -14.11
C LEU A 326 15.58 -10.64 -13.65
N ARG A 327 16.75 -10.44 -13.05
CA ARG A 327 17.58 -11.54 -12.52
C ARG A 327 16.84 -12.35 -11.45
N ALA A 328 16.04 -11.68 -10.61
CA ALA A 328 15.26 -12.36 -9.58
C ALA A 328 13.96 -12.99 -10.11
N SER A 329 13.43 -12.50 -11.23
CA SER A 329 12.19 -13.00 -11.86
C SER A 329 12.41 -14.20 -12.75
N ASP A 330 13.56 -14.25 -13.42
CA ASP A 330 13.90 -15.26 -14.42
C ASP A 330 15.25 -15.91 -14.07
N GLY A 331 15.20 -17.17 -13.67
CA GLY A 331 16.41 -17.93 -13.31
C GLY A 331 17.41 -18.10 -14.46
N ASP A 332 16.98 -17.91 -15.71
CA ASP A 332 17.81 -18.02 -16.90
C ASP A 332 18.35 -16.69 -17.43
N TYR A 333 17.99 -15.55 -16.79
CA TYR A 333 18.39 -14.22 -17.24
C TYR A 333 19.90 -14.07 -17.42
N ASP A 334 20.72 -14.55 -16.49
CA ASP A 334 22.18 -14.46 -16.57
C ASP A 334 22.79 -15.36 -17.67
N ASN A 335 22.03 -16.33 -18.18
CA ASN A 335 22.43 -17.20 -19.27
C ASN A 335 22.09 -16.64 -20.68
N LEU A 336 21.31 -15.55 -20.74
CA LEU A 336 20.95 -14.89 -21.98
C LEU A 336 22.13 -14.16 -22.61
N SER A 337 22.08 -13.97 -23.93
CA SER A 337 23.06 -13.12 -24.60
C SER A 337 22.96 -11.67 -24.06
N GLN A 338 24.08 -10.96 -24.11
CA GLN A 338 24.13 -9.55 -23.69
C GLN A 338 23.14 -8.67 -24.48
N ALA A 339 22.91 -9.02 -25.76
CA ALA A 339 21.94 -8.33 -26.61
C ALA A 339 20.50 -8.57 -26.13
N ASP A 340 20.16 -9.80 -25.75
CA ASP A 340 18.81 -10.13 -25.22
C ASP A 340 18.58 -9.51 -23.87
N GLN A 341 19.57 -9.54 -22.95
CA GLN A 341 19.50 -8.86 -21.67
C GLN A 341 19.25 -7.35 -21.84
N MET A 342 19.98 -6.72 -22.76
CA MET A 342 19.81 -5.29 -23.06
C MET A 342 18.41 -5.00 -23.59
N LYS A 343 17.93 -5.82 -24.52
CA LYS A 343 16.59 -5.70 -25.09
C LYS A 343 15.51 -5.79 -24.00
N MET A 344 15.59 -6.81 -23.14
CA MET A 344 14.62 -6.96 -22.05
C MET A 344 14.64 -5.76 -21.08
N LYS A 345 15.82 -5.23 -20.77
CA LYS A 345 15.94 -4.03 -19.91
C LYS A 345 15.29 -2.81 -20.55
N GLU A 346 15.53 -2.56 -21.83
CA GLU A 346 14.95 -1.39 -22.53
C GLU A 346 13.43 -1.53 -22.71
N GLU A 347 12.92 -2.73 -22.98
CA GLU A 347 11.48 -2.99 -23.07
C GLU A 347 10.80 -2.73 -21.73
N LEU A 348 11.36 -3.24 -20.63
CA LEU A 348 10.82 -3.02 -19.31
C LEU A 348 10.96 -1.54 -18.85
N TYR A 349 12.04 -0.87 -19.25
CA TYR A 349 12.22 0.56 -19.01
C TYR A 349 11.11 1.40 -19.64
N VAL A 350 10.72 1.10 -20.89
CA VAL A 350 9.60 1.78 -21.55
C VAL A 350 8.27 1.44 -20.88
N GLU A 351 8.02 0.16 -20.58
CA GLU A 351 6.82 -0.32 -19.89
C GLU A 351 6.61 0.44 -18.59
N VAL A 352 7.61 0.44 -17.72
CA VAL A 352 7.54 1.05 -16.38
C VAL A 352 7.26 2.54 -16.43
N ASN A 353 7.95 3.27 -17.33
CA ASN A 353 7.77 4.72 -17.45
C ASN A 353 6.42 5.12 -18.06
N ARG A 354 5.85 4.31 -18.94
CA ARG A 354 4.47 4.52 -19.41
C ARG A 354 3.48 4.29 -18.29
N PHE A 355 3.64 3.23 -17.52
CA PHE A 355 2.77 2.92 -16.39
C PHE A 355 2.96 3.85 -15.18
N SER A 356 4.08 4.55 -15.05
CA SER A 356 4.26 5.60 -14.04
C SER A 356 3.24 6.72 -14.20
N LEU A 357 2.79 7.00 -15.44
CA LEU A 357 1.70 7.93 -15.70
C LEU A 357 0.39 7.48 -15.04
N ALA A 358 0.12 6.18 -15.06
CA ALA A 358 -1.05 5.63 -14.38
C ALA A 358 -0.97 5.78 -12.85
N SER A 359 0.22 5.62 -12.26
CA SER A 359 0.41 5.87 -10.83
C SER A 359 0.07 7.31 -10.45
N HIS A 360 0.60 8.29 -11.19
CA HIS A 360 0.27 9.70 -10.94
C HIS A 360 -1.23 9.99 -11.07
N PHE A 361 -1.85 9.46 -12.12
CA PHE A 361 -3.27 9.65 -12.37
C PHE A 361 -4.14 9.01 -11.29
N PHE A 362 -3.83 7.76 -10.92
CA PHE A 362 -4.54 6.99 -9.90
C PHE A 362 -4.51 7.70 -8.53
N TRP A 363 -3.32 8.01 -8.03
CA TRP A 363 -3.17 8.66 -6.73
C TRP A 363 -3.64 10.11 -6.73
N GLY A 364 -3.58 10.78 -7.88
CA GLY A 364 -4.19 12.10 -8.07
C GLY A 364 -5.70 12.06 -7.87
N LEU A 365 -6.41 11.13 -8.52
CA LEU A 365 -7.86 10.94 -8.34
C LEU A 365 -8.20 10.53 -6.91
N TRP A 366 -7.49 9.54 -6.36
CA TRP A 366 -7.65 9.11 -4.97
C TRP A 366 -7.56 10.29 -4.01
N SER A 367 -6.57 11.14 -4.19
CA SER A 367 -6.34 12.27 -3.29
C SER A 367 -7.45 13.33 -3.38
N ILE A 368 -8.03 13.58 -4.56
CA ILE A 368 -9.18 14.48 -4.68
C ILE A 368 -10.35 13.95 -3.84
N ILE A 369 -10.59 12.64 -3.86
CA ILE A 369 -11.64 12.01 -3.07
C ILE A 369 -11.34 12.12 -1.57
N GLN A 370 -10.09 11.85 -1.17
CA GLN A 370 -9.66 11.95 0.22
C GLN A 370 -9.80 13.36 0.77
N ALA A 371 -9.59 14.39 -0.06
CA ALA A 371 -9.80 15.78 0.34
C ALA A 371 -11.22 16.08 0.87
N ARG A 372 -12.19 15.25 0.48
CA ARG A 372 -13.60 15.36 0.92
C ARG A 372 -13.95 14.40 2.06
N LEU A 373 -13.37 13.20 2.06
CA LEU A 373 -13.80 12.09 2.91
C LEU A 373 -12.91 11.88 4.14
N SER A 374 -11.62 12.16 4.01
CA SER A 374 -10.66 11.86 5.07
C SER A 374 -10.76 12.82 6.23
N THR A 375 -10.65 12.27 7.45
CA THR A 375 -10.47 13.01 8.70
C THR A 375 -9.00 13.25 9.05
N ILE A 376 -8.09 12.71 8.24
CA ILE A 376 -6.65 12.83 8.45
C ILE A 376 -6.19 14.20 7.95
N LYS A 377 -5.34 14.85 8.74
CA LYS A 377 -4.74 16.13 8.42
C LYS A 377 -3.63 15.96 7.38
N PHE A 378 -3.97 16.21 6.11
CA PHE A 378 -3.06 16.10 4.98
C PHE A 378 -3.50 17.05 3.85
N GLY A 379 -2.54 17.58 3.08
CA GLY A 379 -2.83 18.46 1.95
C GLY A 379 -3.25 17.69 0.69
N TYR A 380 -4.41 17.04 0.75
CA TYR A 380 -4.87 16.17 -0.33
C TYR A 380 -5.02 16.86 -1.69
N LEU A 381 -5.56 18.08 -1.75
CA LEU A 381 -5.68 18.79 -3.03
C LEU A 381 -4.32 19.28 -3.55
N GLU A 382 -3.40 19.65 -2.65
CA GLU A 382 -2.02 19.97 -2.98
C GLU A 382 -1.29 18.74 -3.53
N TYR A 383 -1.51 17.57 -2.92
CA TYR A 383 -0.95 16.31 -3.40
C TYR A 383 -1.51 15.91 -4.77
N ALA A 384 -2.83 16.04 -4.96
CA ALA A 384 -3.43 15.80 -6.27
C ALA A 384 -2.83 16.70 -7.36
N LEU A 385 -2.65 18.00 -7.08
CA LEU A 385 -1.99 18.92 -8.01
C LEU A 385 -0.55 18.48 -8.32
N ALA A 386 0.22 18.10 -7.30
CA ALA A 386 1.59 17.64 -7.49
C ALA A 386 1.67 16.36 -8.36
N ARG A 387 0.73 15.41 -8.14
CA ARG A 387 0.64 14.19 -8.95
C ARG A 387 0.27 14.50 -10.41
N PHE A 388 -0.70 15.36 -10.66
CA PHE A 388 -1.07 15.74 -12.04
C PHE A 388 -0.01 16.62 -12.70
N ASP A 389 0.66 17.52 -11.99
CA ASP A 389 1.77 18.29 -12.53
C ASP A 389 2.92 17.34 -12.98
N ALA A 390 3.24 16.31 -12.19
CA ALA A 390 4.22 15.29 -12.56
C ALA A 390 3.73 14.43 -13.75
N TYR A 391 2.45 14.05 -13.76
CA TYR A 391 1.83 13.35 -14.89
C TYR A 391 2.03 14.09 -16.21
N PHE A 392 1.65 15.37 -16.28
CA PHE A 392 1.78 16.15 -17.50
C PHE A 392 3.23 16.41 -17.89
N GLN A 393 4.13 16.51 -16.93
CA GLN A 393 5.55 16.65 -17.20
C GLN A 393 6.13 15.37 -17.82
N GLN A 394 5.84 14.21 -17.24
CA GLN A 394 6.31 12.92 -17.73
C GLN A 394 5.62 12.49 -19.03
N LYS A 395 4.34 12.83 -19.21
CA LYS A 395 3.60 12.57 -20.44
C LYS A 395 4.33 13.08 -21.68
N LYS A 396 4.96 14.27 -21.59
CA LYS A 396 5.73 14.84 -22.71
C LYS A 396 6.91 13.97 -23.15
N MET A 397 7.44 13.14 -22.26
CA MET A 397 8.59 12.26 -22.53
C MET A 397 8.17 10.88 -23.03
N TRP A 398 7.01 10.38 -22.58
CA TRP A 398 6.60 8.98 -22.77
C TRP A 398 5.38 8.79 -23.67
N ALA A 399 4.81 9.88 -24.19
CA ALA A 399 3.64 9.88 -25.06
C ALA A 399 3.96 9.54 -26.54
N VAL A 400 5.22 9.23 -26.85
CA VAL A 400 5.67 8.99 -28.24
C VAL A 400 5.61 7.52 -28.60
#